data_39e6160cc37a1cdfa47d2f530e9d373b
#
_entry.id   39e6160cc37a1cdfa47d2f530e9d373b
#
_cell.length_a   1.000
_cell.length_b   1.000
_cell.length_c   1.000
_cell.angle_alpha   90.00
_cell.angle_beta   90.00
_cell.angle_gamma   90.00
#
_symmetry.space_group_name_H-M   'P 1'
#
loop_
_entity.id
_entity.type
_entity.pdbx_description
1 polymer ?
#
loop_
_entity_poly.entity_id
_entity_poly.type
_entity_poly.pdbx_seq_one_letter_code
_entity_poly.pdbx_strand_id
1 'polypeptide(L)'
;KRVLIIRMGSLLTALAILFSLFPIPVAAVEAGWIDQAQMPEDYTEDASTVTINSAEELAWLAKTVNAGTTFQGKTIELTSNIDLGGSQWVPIGTKSHPFQGTLDGNGAVISGMQVSSDSGGLAGFFGYVQDAEIYDLELSSAVLTAQQTGIQRAGLLAGWVVGSTVSGVTVRDSSMEVTISGAAQFSSFGG
;
A
#
# COMPACT_ATOMS: atom_id res chain seq x y z
N LYS A 1 17.17 -60.06 -67.66
CA LYS A 1 17.91 -59.13 -66.75
C LYS A 1 16.89 -58.25 -66.09
N ARG A 2 16.62 -58.54 -64.83
CA ARG A 2 15.75 -57.67 -63.98
C ARG A 2 16.65 -56.70 -63.26
N VAL A 3 16.44 -55.41 -63.46
CA VAL A 3 17.12 -54.36 -62.75
C VAL A 3 16.27 -54.05 -61.46
N LEU A 4 16.86 -54.30 -60.30
CA LEU A 4 16.27 -53.98 -59.03
C LEU A 4 16.61 -52.51 -58.70
N ILE A 5 15.61 -51.65 -58.76
CA ILE A 5 15.77 -50.25 -58.32
C ILE A 5 15.42 -50.19 -56.82
N ILE A 6 16.45 -50.06 -55.99
CA ILE A 6 16.26 -49.79 -54.53
C ILE A 6 16.01 -48.29 -54.39
N ARG A 7 14.77 -47.95 -54.09
CA ARG A 7 14.46 -46.61 -53.64
C ARG A 7 14.89 -46.45 -52.17
N MET A 8 15.96 -45.70 -51.95
CA MET A 8 16.34 -45.24 -50.63
C MET A 8 15.31 -44.18 -50.16
N GLY A 9 14.38 -44.62 -49.34
CA GLY A 9 13.52 -43.68 -48.59
C GLY A 9 14.36 -42.98 -47.51
N SER A 10 14.54 -41.69 -47.66
CA SER A 10 15.17 -40.89 -46.61
C SER A 10 14.21 -40.80 -45.41
N LEU A 11 14.58 -41.45 -44.33
CA LEU A 11 13.91 -41.34 -43.05
C LEU A 11 14.32 -40.01 -42.42
N LEU A 12 13.59 -38.94 -42.75
CA LEU A 12 13.63 -37.70 -41.95
C LEU A 12 12.91 -37.98 -40.62
N THR A 13 13.66 -38.34 -39.62
CA THR A 13 13.19 -38.29 -38.24
C THR A 13 13.07 -36.82 -37.85
N ALA A 14 11.87 -36.28 -38.01
CA ALA A 14 11.54 -35.02 -37.41
C ALA A 14 11.51 -35.22 -35.89
N LEU A 15 12.59 -34.83 -35.22
CA LEU A 15 12.62 -34.68 -33.78
C LEU A 15 11.72 -33.49 -33.41
N ALA A 16 10.43 -33.78 -33.22
CA ALA A 16 9.51 -32.80 -32.65
C ALA A 16 9.94 -32.55 -31.20
N ILE A 17 10.70 -31.50 -30.98
CA ILE A 17 10.92 -30.94 -29.64
C ILE A 17 9.55 -30.43 -29.19
N LEU A 18 8.83 -31.25 -28.42
CA LEU A 18 7.71 -30.80 -27.63
C LEU A 18 8.26 -29.82 -26.58
N PHE A 19 8.35 -28.55 -26.93
CA PHE A 19 8.35 -27.50 -25.95
C PHE A 19 6.96 -27.56 -25.30
N SER A 20 6.82 -28.31 -24.20
CA SER A 20 5.71 -28.16 -23.33
C SER A 20 5.78 -26.73 -22.81
N LEU A 21 4.98 -25.86 -23.41
CA LEU A 21 4.63 -24.56 -22.86
C LEU A 21 3.89 -24.83 -21.54
N PHE A 22 4.66 -25.15 -20.49
CA PHE A 22 4.17 -24.82 -19.16
C PHE A 22 4.11 -23.30 -19.13
N PRO A 23 2.93 -22.70 -18.98
CA PRO A 23 2.89 -21.29 -18.67
C PRO A 23 3.70 -21.18 -17.36
N ILE A 24 4.86 -20.54 -17.43
CA ILE A 24 5.53 -20.05 -16.24
C ILE A 24 4.48 -19.18 -15.61
N PRO A 25 3.97 -19.47 -14.40
CA PRO A 25 3.07 -18.55 -13.76
C PRO A 25 3.86 -17.24 -13.65
N VAL A 26 3.49 -16.27 -14.48
CA VAL A 26 3.85 -14.89 -14.19
C VAL A 26 3.28 -14.69 -12.79
N ALA A 27 4.15 -14.59 -11.80
CA ALA A 27 3.72 -14.24 -10.46
C ALA A 27 2.83 -13.03 -10.66
N ALA A 28 1.53 -13.19 -10.40
CA ALA A 28 0.62 -12.08 -10.42
C ALA A 28 1.25 -11.05 -9.48
N VAL A 29 1.57 -9.87 -9.98
CA VAL A 29 1.91 -8.75 -9.11
C VAL A 29 0.69 -8.64 -8.22
N GLU A 30 0.86 -8.96 -6.94
CA GLU A 30 -0.21 -8.85 -5.96
C GLU A 30 -0.74 -7.43 -6.08
N ALA A 31 -1.99 -7.29 -6.52
CA ALA A 31 -2.64 -5.99 -6.65
C ALA A 31 -2.65 -5.37 -5.25
N GLY A 32 -2.04 -4.19 -5.12
CA GLY A 32 -2.07 -3.47 -3.86
C GLY A 32 -3.50 -3.02 -3.53
N TRP A 33 -3.77 -2.70 -2.28
CA TRP A 33 -5.09 -2.25 -1.83
C TRP A 33 -5.64 -1.08 -2.65
N ILE A 34 -4.78 -0.21 -3.17
CA ILE A 34 -5.20 0.96 -3.97
C ILE A 34 -5.95 0.56 -5.25
N ASP A 35 -5.66 -0.62 -5.80
CA ASP A 35 -6.32 -1.15 -7.00
C ASP A 35 -7.67 -1.78 -6.69
N GLN A 36 -7.92 -2.12 -5.41
CA GLN A 36 -9.15 -2.72 -4.90
C GLN A 36 -10.08 -1.66 -4.26
N ALA A 37 -9.73 -0.38 -4.35
CA ALA A 37 -10.44 0.72 -3.72
C ALA A 37 -11.92 0.78 -4.12
N GLN A 38 -12.81 0.73 -3.13
CA GLN A 38 -14.27 0.82 -3.29
C GLN A 38 -14.80 1.97 -2.43
N MET A 39 -15.63 2.81 -3.04
CA MET A 39 -16.27 3.91 -2.33
C MET A 39 -17.31 3.36 -1.35
N PRO A 40 -17.36 3.85 -0.10
CA PRO A 40 -18.41 3.48 0.84
C PRO A 40 -19.81 3.70 0.26
N GLU A 41 -20.74 2.79 0.52
CA GLU A 41 -22.08 2.86 -0.05
C GLU A 41 -22.88 4.06 0.45
N ASP A 42 -22.60 4.52 1.67
CA ASP A 42 -23.26 5.65 2.31
C ASP A 42 -22.54 7.00 2.06
N TYR A 43 -21.45 6.99 1.29
CA TYR A 43 -20.70 8.21 0.99
C TYR A 43 -21.51 9.18 0.13
N THR A 44 -21.58 10.42 0.59
CA THR A 44 -22.02 11.58 -0.21
C THR A 44 -21.05 12.74 -0.02
N GLU A 45 -20.93 13.60 -1.02
CA GLU A 45 -20.02 14.75 -0.95
C GLU A 45 -20.37 15.71 0.20
N ASP A 46 -21.64 15.81 0.55
CA ASP A 46 -22.14 16.69 1.63
C ASP A 46 -22.08 16.05 3.02
N ALA A 47 -21.78 14.74 3.13
CA ALA A 47 -21.69 14.06 4.40
C ALA A 47 -20.59 14.68 5.27
N SER A 48 -20.92 15.00 6.52
CA SER A 48 -19.94 15.43 7.52
C SER A 48 -19.13 14.26 8.11
N THR A 49 -19.71 13.06 8.06
CA THR A 49 -19.07 11.82 8.52
C THR A 49 -19.10 10.79 7.38
N VAL A 50 -18.00 10.08 7.21
CA VAL A 50 -17.83 8.99 6.27
C VAL A 50 -17.44 7.75 7.06
N THR A 51 -18.22 6.68 6.94
CA THR A 51 -17.93 5.43 7.64
C THR A 51 -17.04 4.53 6.78
N ILE A 52 -16.06 3.89 7.39
CA ILE A 52 -15.13 2.94 6.76
C ILE A 52 -15.20 1.63 7.55
N ASN A 53 -15.48 0.53 6.87
CA ASN A 53 -15.62 -0.78 7.50
C ASN A 53 -14.79 -1.91 6.85
N SER A 54 -14.11 -1.62 5.76
CA SER A 54 -13.33 -2.60 4.99
C SER A 54 -11.99 -2.03 4.49
N ALA A 55 -11.10 -2.93 4.06
CA ALA A 55 -9.82 -2.56 3.49
C ALA A 55 -9.97 -1.85 2.14
N GLU A 56 -10.98 -2.22 1.36
CA GLU A 56 -11.32 -1.62 0.07
C GLU A 56 -11.78 -0.17 0.23
N GLU A 57 -12.61 0.10 1.25
CA GLU A 57 -13.06 1.45 1.57
C GLU A 57 -11.93 2.31 2.14
N LEU A 58 -11.07 1.71 2.97
CA LEU A 58 -9.87 2.39 3.46
C LEU A 58 -8.90 2.74 2.31
N ALA A 59 -8.77 1.84 1.32
CA ALA A 59 -8.01 2.09 0.11
C ALA A 59 -8.64 3.19 -0.76
N TRP A 60 -9.97 3.26 -0.79
CA TRP A 60 -10.66 4.38 -1.44
C TRP A 60 -10.35 5.71 -0.77
N LEU A 61 -10.32 5.75 0.56
CA LEU A 61 -9.90 6.95 1.29
C LEU A 61 -8.50 7.40 0.84
N ALA A 62 -7.54 6.47 0.83
CA ALA A 62 -6.17 6.75 0.39
C ALA A 62 -6.13 7.29 -1.05
N LYS A 63 -6.85 6.64 -1.96
CA LYS A 63 -6.93 7.04 -3.37
C LYS A 63 -7.55 8.43 -3.54
N THR A 64 -8.61 8.72 -2.81
CA THR A 64 -9.37 9.97 -2.88
C THR A 64 -8.57 11.14 -2.32
N VAL A 65 -7.89 10.94 -1.17
CA VAL A 65 -6.99 11.95 -0.61
C VAL A 65 -5.83 12.23 -1.56
N ASN A 66 -5.19 11.19 -2.07
CA ASN A 66 -4.04 11.32 -2.97
C ASN A 66 -4.41 11.96 -4.32
N ALA A 67 -5.69 11.91 -4.70
CA ALA A 67 -6.23 12.62 -5.87
C ALA A 67 -6.59 14.09 -5.59
N GLY A 68 -6.57 14.55 -4.32
CA GLY A 68 -6.74 15.96 -3.97
C GLY A 68 -7.91 16.30 -3.04
N THR A 69 -8.73 15.32 -2.64
CA THR A 69 -9.80 15.55 -1.66
C THR A 69 -9.22 15.45 -0.24
N THR A 70 -9.04 16.56 0.43
CA THR A 70 -8.33 16.59 1.74
C THR A 70 -9.17 16.15 2.92
N PHE A 71 -10.48 16.01 2.77
CA PHE A 71 -11.47 15.74 3.83
C PHE A 71 -11.49 16.78 4.96
N GLN A 72 -11.01 18.00 4.70
CA GLN A 72 -11.07 19.07 5.71
C GLN A 72 -12.49 19.31 6.19
N GLY A 73 -12.66 19.35 7.53
CA GLY A 73 -13.96 19.52 8.18
C GLY A 73 -14.87 18.28 8.13
N LYS A 74 -14.37 17.13 7.68
CA LYS A 74 -15.10 15.85 7.70
C LYS A 74 -14.46 14.88 8.69
N THR A 75 -15.30 14.02 9.26
CA THR A 75 -14.86 12.89 10.09
C THR A 75 -14.89 11.60 9.28
N ILE A 76 -13.81 10.87 9.31
CA ILE A 76 -13.71 9.48 8.83
C ILE A 76 -13.80 8.62 10.08
N GLU A 77 -14.83 7.80 10.19
CA GLU A 77 -15.06 6.91 11.32
C GLU A 77 -14.84 5.46 10.93
N LEU A 78 -13.98 4.75 11.65
CA LEU A 78 -13.82 3.31 11.48
C LEU A 78 -14.90 2.58 12.28
N THR A 79 -15.66 1.71 11.63
CA THR A 79 -16.75 0.97 12.27
C THR A 79 -16.46 -0.51 12.49
N SER A 80 -15.27 -0.98 12.04
CA SER A 80 -14.82 -2.36 12.16
C SER A 80 -13.29 -2.44 12.25
N ASN A 81 -12.79 -3.55 12.78
CA ASN A 81 -11.38 -3.90 12.59
C ASN A 81 -11.11 -4.19 11.11
N ILE A 82 -9.97 -3.77 10.61
CA ILE A 82 -9.59 -3.90 9.19
C ILE A 82 -8.28 -4.67 9.08
N ASP A 83 -8.32 -5.81 8.37
CA ASP A 83 -7.13 -6.58 8.05
C ASP A 83 -6.67 -6.27 6.63
N LEU A 84 -5.45 -5.74 6.50
CA LEU A 84 -4.80 -5.46 5.21
C LEU A 84 -4.05 -6.69 4.66
N GLY A 85 -4.10 -7.82 5.34
CA GLY A 85 -3.65 -9.13 4.85
C GLY A 85 -2.19 -9.20 4.39
N GLY A 86 -1.34 -8.28 4.80
CA GLY A 86 0.05 -8.22 4.36
C GLY A 86 0.24 -7.71 2.92
N SER A 87 -0.79 -7.17 2.29
CA SER A 87 -0.67 -6.57 0.95
C SER A 87 -0.09 -5.17 1.01
N GLN A 88 0.51 -4.74 -0.10
CA GLN A 88 1.14 -3.42 -0.21
C GLN A 88 0.12 -2.30 0.03
N TRP A 89 0.43 -1.43 0.99
CA TRP A 89 -0.34 -0.25 1.34
C TRP A 89 0.23 1.01 0.67
N VAL A 90 -0.65 1.85 0.15
CA VAL A 90 -0.30 3.19 -0.35
C VAL A 90 -0.65 4.21 0.75
N PRO A 91 0.33 4.96 1.27
CA PRO A 91 0.09 5.92 2.33
C PRO A 91 -0.99 6.96 1.99
N ILE A 92 -1.83 7.28 2.98
CA ILE A 92 -2.86 8.31 2.85
C ILE A 92 -2.20 9.69 2.90
N GLY A 93 -2.40 10.49 1.87
CA GLY A 93 -1.90 11.85 1.79
C GLY A 93 -0.47 11.97 1.26
N THR A 94 -0.28 13.00 0.45
CA THR A 94 1.01 13.41 -0.11
C THR A 94 1.31 14.86 0.29
N LYS A 95 2.51 15.34 0.03
CA LYS A 95 2.85 16.74 0.31
C LYS A 95 1.96 17.73 -0.45
N SER A 96 1.52 17.36 -1.65
CA SER A 96 0.63 18.20 -2.46
C SER A 96 -0.84 18.04 -2.09
N HIS A 97 -1.21 16.88 -1.55
CA HIS A 97 -2.57 16.52 -1.19
C HIS A 97 -2.56 15.89 0.20
N PRO A 98 -2.46 16.69 1.27
CA PRO A 98 -2.44 16.19 2.64
C PRO A 98 -3.82 15.65 3.08
N PHE A 99 -3.82 14.75 4.03
CA PHE A 99 -5.03 14.47 4.79
C PHE A 99 -5.24 15.59 5.81
N GLN A 100 -6.45 16.20 5.81
CA GLN A 100 -6.81 17.34 6.67
C GLN A 100 -8.11 17.11 7.44
N GLY A 101 -8.65 15.90 7.41
CA GLY A 101 -9.87 15.54 8.13
C GLY A 101 -9.60 15.11 9.56
N THR A 102 -10.66 14.64 10.20
CA THR A 102 -10.59 13.89 11.44
C THR A 102 -10.64 12.40 11.12
N LEU A 103 -9.71 11.58 11.64
CA LEU A 103 -9.84 10.14 11.66
C LEU A 103 -10.19 9.70 13.09
N ASP A 104 -11.40 9.20 13.26
CA ASP A 104 -11.85 8.52 14.46
C ASP A 104 -11.67 7.01 14.27
N GLY A 105 -10.69 6.45 14.95
CA GLY A 105 -10.46 5.01 14.93
C GLY A 105 -11.53 4.22 15.66
N ASN A 106 -12.29 4.86 16.55
CA ASN A 106 -13.37 4.23 17.34
C ASN A 106 -12.92 2.93 18.03
N GLY A 107 -11.65 2.87 18.43
CA GLY A 107 -11.02 1.69 19.02
C GLY A 107 -10.75 0.53 18.04
N ALA A 108 -10.91 0.73 16.75
CA ALA A 108 -10.64 -0.30 15.75
C ALA A 108 -9.14 -0.61 15.62
N VAL A 109 -8.87 -1.84 15.22
CA VAL A 109 -7.53 -2.33 14.90
C VAL A 109 -7.36 -2.41 13.38
N ILE A 110 -6.35 -1.75 12.84
CA ILE A 110 -5.88 -1.97 11.47
C ILE A 110 -4.66 -2.87 11.55
N SER A 111 -4.72 -4.05 10.92
CA SER A 111 -3.68 -5.07 10.99
C SER A 111 -3.06 -5.41 9.63
N GLY A 112 -1.85 -5.96 9.65
CA GLY A 112 -1.21 -6.53 8.47
C GLY A 112 -0.81 -5.51 7.38
N MET A 113 -0.63 -4.24 7.74
CA MET A 113 -0.18 -3.22 6.79
C MET A 113 1.26 -3.49 6.33
N GLN A 114 1.51 -3.48 5.02
CA GLN A 114 2.86 -3.47 4.47
C GLN A 114 3.11 -2.22 3.65
N VAL A 115 4.14 -1.48 4.00
CA VAL A 115 4.61 -0.31 3.24
C VAL A 115 6.03 -0.56 2.79
N SER A 116 6.26 -0.53 1.48
CA SER A 116 7.60 -0.48 0.91
C SER A 116 7.79 0.81 0.12
N SER A 117 8.91 1.48 0.33
CA SER A 117 9.23 2.71 -0.39
C SER A 117 10.68 2.67 -0.87
N ASP A 118 10.86 2.61 -2.18
CA ASP A 118 12.18 2.51 -2.83
C ASP A 118 12.70 3.85 -3.33
N SER A 119 11.89 4.89 -3.33
CA SER A 119 12.24 6.18 -3.94
C SER A 119 11.64 7.37 -3.19
N GLY A 120 12.42 8.00 -2.33
CA GLY A 120 12.28 9.40 -1.90
C GLY A 120 10.88 9.90 -1.55
N GLY A 121 10.04 9.13 -0.82
CA GLY A 121 8.68 9.50 -0.47
C GLY A 121 8.41 9.61 1.02
N LEU A 122 7.15 9.75 1.35
CA LEU A 122 6.61 9.69 2.70
C LEU A 122 6.04 8.28 2.92
N ALA A 123 6.46 7.59 3.98
CA ALA A 123 6.07 6.21 4.24
C ALA A 123 5.39 6.07 5.61
N GLY A 124 4.26 5.35 5.65
CA GLY A 124 3.46 5.10 6.84
C GLY A 124 2.04 4.70 6.51
N PHE A 125 1.19 4.59 7.51
CA PHE A 125 -0.25 4.51 7.30
C PHE A 125 -0.74 5.80 6.61
N PHE A 126 -0.34 6.95 7.16
CA PHE A 126 -0.40 8.24 6.46
C PHE A 126 0.96 8.59 5.86
N GLY A 127 0.96 9.16 4.66
CA GLY A 127 2.12 9.81 4.09
C GLY A 127 2.30 11.22 4.66
N TYR A 128 1.29 12.06 4.50
CA TYR A 128 1.30 13.45 4.97
C TYR A 128 -0.03 13.84 5.60
N VAL A 129 0.05 14.32 6.83
CA VAL A 129 -1.08 14.80 7.63
C VAL A 129 -0.87 16.26 7.97
N GLN A 130 -1.86 17.11 7.73
CA GLN A 130 -1.77 18.53 7.99
C GLN A 130 -3.08 19.08 8.56
N ASP A 131 -3.00 19.83 9.66
CA ASP A 131 -4.16 20.46 10.29
C ASP A 131 -5.35 19.50 10.53
N ALA A 132 -5.04 18.28 10.95
CA ALA A 132 -5.96 17.15 11.09
C ALA A 132 -6.02 16.64 12.53
N GLU A 133 -6.99 15.77 12.81
CA GLU A 133 -7.10 15.06 14.08
C GLU A 133 -7.10 13.55 13.82
N ILE A 134 -6.36 12.77 14.61
CA ILE A 134 -6.30 11.31 14.55
C ILE A 134 -6.40 10.78 15.96
N TYR A 135 -7.39 9.95 16.24
CA TYR A 135 -7.54 9.41 17.57
C TYR A 135 -8.17 8.01 17.61
N ASP A 136 -7.97 7.33 18.75
CA ASP A 136 -8.55 6.05 19.12
C ASP A 136 -8.35 4.93 18.08
N LEU A 137 -7.11 4.78 17.58
CA LEU A 137 -6.72 3.82 16.57
C LEU A 137 -5.62 2.89 17.07
N GLU A 138 -5.69 1.62 16.73
CA GLU A 138 -4.59 0.68 16.87
C GLU A 138 -4.05 0.22 15.51
N LEU A 139 -2.74 0.31 15.32
CA LEU A 139 -2.02 -0.36 14.23
C LEU A 139 -1.33 -1.60 14.77
N SER A 140 -1.57 -2.76 14.16
CA SER A 140 -1.00 -4.03 14.58
C SER A 140 -0.36 -4.78 13.42
N SER A 141 0.74 -5.49 13.71
CA SER A 141 1.43 -6.31 12.70
C SER A 141 1.79 -5.54 11.42
N ALA A 142 2.09 -4.25 11.57
CA ALA A 142 2.49 -3.41 10.46
C ALA A 142 3.99 -3.58 10.16
N VAL A 143 4.34 -3.67 8.88
CA VAL A 143 5.71 -3.75 8.40
C VAL A 143 5.99 -2.58 7.46
N LEU A 144 7.01 -1.79 7.79
CA LEU A 144 7.46 -0.70 6.95
C LEU A 144 8.91 -0.94 6.56
N THR A 145 9.19 -1.03 5.27
CA THR A 145 10.54 -1.14 4.72
C THR A 145 10.80 0.04 3.79
N ALA A 146 11.78 0.85 4.09
CA ALA A 146 12.16 1.99 3.27
C ALA A 146 13.63 1.91 2.87
N GLN A 147 13.91 1.98 1.55
CA GLN A 147 15.27 2.03 1.02
C GLN A 147 15.51 3.36 0.31
N GLN A 148 16.65 4.03 0.61
CA GLN A 148 16.82 5.39 0.13
C GLN A 148 18.19 5.82 -0.32
N THR A 149 18.12 6.65 -1.36
CA THR A 149 19.11 7.66 -1.68
C THR A 149 18.48 9.04 -1.46
N GLY A 150 18.65 9.67 -0.27
CA GLY A 150 18.09 10.99 0.01
C GLY A 150 17.35 11.08 1.36
N ILE A 151 16.73 12.24 1.64
CA ILE A 151 15.97 12.47 2.87
C ILE A 151 14.57 11.91 2.70
N GLN A 152 14.23 10.92 3.50
CA GLN A 152 12.87 10.41 3.65
C GLN A 152 12.32 10.69 5.02
N ARG A 153 11.01 10.63 5.08
CA ARG A 153 10.30 10.60 6.33
C ARG A 153 9.45 9.35 6.38
N ALA A 154 9.67 8.55 7.40
CA ALA A 154 8.99 7.29 7.60
C ALA A 154 8.55 7.18 9.05
N GLY A 155 7.37 6.63 9.26
CA GLY A 155 6.82 6.30 10.57
C GLY A 155 5.63 5.38 10.40
N LEU A 156 5.42 4.42 11.29
CA LEU A 156 4.33 3.43 11.15
C LEU A 156 2.96 4.11 11.06
N LEU A 157 2.71 5.13 11.87
CA LEU A 157 1.47 5.92 11.76
C LEU A 157 1.54 6.94 10.61
N ALA A 158 2.58 7.76 10.57
CA ALA A 158 2.67 8.83 9.58
C ALA A 158 4.12 9.16 9.22
N GLY A 159 4.37 9.42 7.94
CA GLY A 159 5.66 9.91 7.47
C GLY A 159 5.89 11.37 7.87
N TRP A 160 4.87 12.21 7.80
CA TRP A 160 4.96 13.62 8.18
C TRP A 160 3.65 14.15 8.75
N VAL A 161 3.73 14.79 9.93
CA VAL A 161 2.60 15.40 10.62
C VAL A 161 2.89 16.87 10.86
N VAL A 162 1.97 17.76 10.49
CA VAL A 162 2.08 19.21 10.65
C VAL A 162 0.77 19.79 11.20
N GLY A 163 0.84 20.56 12.27
CA GLY A 163 -0.31 21.27 12.82
C GLY A 163 -1.47 20.39 13.30
N SER A 164 -1.23 19.09 13.47
CA SER A 164 -2.27 18.09 13.73
C SER A 164 -2.20 17.56 15.16
N THR A 165 -3.32 17.01 15.63
CA THR A 165 -3.42 16.34 16.93
C THR A 165 -3.50 14.82 16.74
N VAL A 166 -2.70 14.07 17.51
CA VAL A 166 -2.75 12.61 17.56
C VAL A 166 -2.93 12.18 19.01
N SER A 167 -3.94 11.38 19.31
CA SER A 167 -4.24 10.90 20.65
C SER A 167 -4.85 9.49 20.64
N GLY A 168 -4.64 8.72 21.72
CA GLY A 168 -5.22 7.38 21.82
C GLY A 168 -4.76 6.39 20.73
N VAL A 169 -3.64 6.67 20.06
CA VAL A 169 -3.11 5.79 19.01
C VAL A 169 -2.09 4.83 19.59
N THR A 170 -2.25 3.56 19.29
CA THR A 170 -1.34 2.49 19.72
C THR A 170 -0.75 1.78 18.49
N VAL A 171 0.53 1.44 18.56
CA VAL A 171 1.21 0.60 17.55
C VAL A 171 1.78 -0.62 18.25
N ARG A 172 1.37 -1.84 17.82
CA ARG A 172 1.82 -3.11 18.42
C ARG A 172 2.35 -4.10 17.39
N ASP A 173 3.21 -4.99 17.84
CA ASP A 173 3.70 -6.14 17.06
C ASP A 173 4.17 -5.76 15.65
N SER A 174 4.72 -4.55 15.52
CA SER A 174 5.03 -3.92 14.24
C SER A 174 6.53 -3.68 14.10
N SER A 175 7.01 -3.59 12.86
CA SER A 175 8.42 -3.36 12.58
C SER A 175 8.63 -2.27 11.53
N MET A 176 9.72 -1.51 11.70
CA MET A 176 10.16 -0.52 10.72
C MET A 176 11.65 -0.71 10.45
N GLU A 177 12.00 -0.90 9.18
CA GLU A 177 13.38 -0.97 8.71
C GLU A 177 13.61 0.13 7.68
N VAL A 178 14.56 1.01 7.97
CA VAL A 178 14.97 2.10 7.07
C VAL A 178 16.43 1.94 6.71
N THR A 179 16.71 1.60 5.45
CA THR A 179 18.07 1.52 4.92
C THR A 179 18.39 2.77 4.13
N ILE A 180 19.42 3.51 4.53
CA ILE A 180 19.88 4.72 3.86
C ILE A 180 21.20 4.45 3.18
N SER A 181 21.23 4.52 1.84
CA SER A 181 22.45 4.40 1.04
C SER A 181 22.82 5.76 0.45
N GLY A 182 24.04 6.24 0.73
CA GLY A 182 24.57 7.54 0.28
C GLY A 182 24.91 8.49 1.43
N ALA A 183 25.35 9.72 1.10
CA ALA A 183 25.64 10.76 2.08
C ALA A 183 24.33 11.33 2.66
N ALA A 184 23.78 10.66 3.66
CA ALA A 184 22.58 11.10 4.34
C ALA A 184 22.90 12.06 5.47
N GLN A 185 22.19 13.17 5.54
CA GLN A 185 22.15 13.99 6.75
C GLN A 185 21.00 13.49 7.63
N PHE A 186 21.35 12.96 8.79
CA PHE A 186 20.35 12.57 9.78
C PHE A 186 19.91 13.79 10.58
N SER A 187 18.63 14.11 10.56
CA SER A 187 17.98 14.83 11.64
C SER A 187 17.14 13.80 12.42
N SER A 188 17.67 13.31 13.55
CA SER A 188 16.88 12.48 14.46
C SER A 188 15.86 13.35 15.17
N PHE A 189 14.58 13.15 14.88
CA PHE A 189 13.54 13.53 15.80
C PHE A 189 13.19 12.28 16.62
N GLY A 190 13.67 12.25 17.86
CA GLY A 190 13.19 11.32 18.85
C GLY A 190 11.73 11.64 19.16
N GLY A 191 10.87 10.64 19.10
CA GLY A 191 9.56 10.65 19.68
C GLY A 191 9.61 10.06 21.09
#